data_9eca4b073d2d55f22b53f7cf12bda26c
#
_entry.id   9eca4b073d2d55f22b53f7cf12bda26c
#
_cell.length_a   1.000
_cell.length_b   1.000
_cell.length_c   1.000
_cell.angle_alpha   90.00
_cell.angle_beta   90.00
_cell.angle_gamma   90.00
#
_symmetry.space_group_name_H-M   'P 1'
#
loop_
_entity.id
_entity.type
_entity.pdbx_description
1 polymer ?
#
loop_
_entity_poly.entity_id
_entity_poly.type
_entity_poly.pdbx_seq_one_letter_code
_entity_poly.pdbx_strand_id
1 'polypeptide(L)'
;QETGETQKLDLSMQYVGDDESTHYDSITSVELLDSTWTKCEATMKVPEHTGTILIYWQSVYQSNNDMDFYLDEVTMTGVAKTADKDAGVPDLSTGLVKGKIGNPIMTSRLTADPWAMEYNGRVYVYGTNDSQQYEAAANADNNYSKIKTLNCYSSADMVNWTDHGTIAVSGNKGAAKWSANSWAPAVCHKKINGKEKFFLYFANNASSIGVLTADSPTGPWTDPIGKPIIDRSITGCAESEIGWLFDPAVLVDDDGTGYLYFGGIGNTDGKKEDFIRNPKCARVVKLSDDMTSVDGDAKTIDAPFMFEDSGINKIGDKYYYSYCTNWTGSIDGVAIDRADCPTANIAVMVSDSPMGDFKYVGCVLKNPGTYFGVTGNNHHCFTQFNGKLYAFYHTKKDTIAVGTKQDYRTTYVNELNLGDNGDFTNADGTIADTKMTKTGVSSIGTINPYETVEAETFAMADTVGTVINNEKA
;
A
#
# COMPACT_ATOMS: atom_id res chain seq x y z
N GLN A 1 -38.42 -13.28 -12.07
CA GLN A 1 -39.26 -14.39 -11.58
C GLN A 1 -40.31 -14.76 -12.64
N GLU A 2 -40.38 -16.01 -13.06
CA GLU A 2 -41.27 -16.44 -14.17
C GLU A 2 -42.57 -17.11 -13.70
N THR A 3 -42.86 -17.15 -12.40
CA THR A 3 -43.94 -18.01 -11.88
C THR A 3 -45.08 -17.29 -11.15
N GLY A 4 -45.08 -15.97 -11.02
CA GLY A 4 -46.10 -15.21 -10.29
C GLY A 4 -46.11 -15.44 -8.76
N GLU A 5 -45.06 -16.07 -8.23
CA GLU A 5 -44.87 -16.29 -6.80
C GLU A 5 -44.00 -15.19 -6.19
N THR A 6 -44.22 -14.85 -4.93
CA THR A 6 -43.36 -13.92 -4.18
C THR A 6 -42.19 -14.63 -3.57
N GLN A 7 -41.00 -14.05 -3.71
CA GLN A 7 -39.78 -14.50 -3.03
C GLN A 7 -39.41 -13.52 -1.94
N LYS A 8 -39.10 -14.04 -0.77
CA LYS A 8 -38.51 -13.25 0.30
C LYS A 8 -37.00 -13.43 0.38
N LEU A 9 -36.29 -12.32 0.38
CA LEU A 9 -34.85 -12.27 0.62
C LEU A 9 -34.56 -11.52 1.91
N ASP A 10 -33.64 -12.04 2.70
CA ASP A 10 -33.11 -11.37 3.88
C ASP A 10 -31.72 -10.80 3.60
N LEU A 11 -31.53 -9.51 3.87
CA LEU A 11 -30.23 -8.90 3.98
C LEU A 11 -29.70 -9.16 5.37
N SER A 12 -28.58 -9.83 5.47
CA SER A 12 -27.99 -10.29 6.73
C SER A 12 -26.54 -9.86 6.87
N MET A 13 -26.06 -9.84 8.10
CA MET A 13 -24.69 -9.52 8.44
C MET A 13 -24.07 -10.65 9.26
N GLN A 14 -22.83 -11.02 8.90
CA GLN A 14 -22.01 -11.96 9.67
C GLN A 14 -20.75 -11.26 10.15
N TYR A 15 -20.37 -11.43 11.41
CA TYR A 15 -19.16 -10.85 11.98
C TYR A 15 -18.67 -11.70 13.16
N VAL A 16 -17.41 -11.50 13.56
CA VAL A 16 -16.86 -12.08 14.79
C VAL A 16 -16.87 -11.01 15.87
N GLY A 17 -17.56 -11.25 16.95
CA GLY A 17 -17.65 -10.34 18.09
C GLY A 17 -16.41 -10.35 18.97
N ASP A 18 -16.42 -9.49 20.00
CA ASP A 18 -15.34 -9.43 21.00
C ASP A 18 -15.23 -10.70 21.86
N ASP A 19 -16.28 -11.51 21.89
CA ASP A 19 -16.35 -12.82 22.54
C ASP A 19 -15.76 -13.96 21.69
N GLU A 20 -15.12 -13.61 20.56
CA GLU A 20 -14.55 -14.54 19.57
C GLU A 20 -15.58 -15.48 18.92
N SER A 21 -16.87 -15.23 19.11
CA SER A 21 -17.93 -16.01 18.46
C SER A 21 -18.39 -15.36 17.15
N THR A 22 -18.89 -16.20 16.22
CA THR A 22 -19.51 -15.71 14.98
C THR A 22 -20.97 -15.39 15.22
N HIS A 23 -21.33 -14.15 14.88
CA HIS A 23 -22.69 -13.64 14.99
C HIS A 23 -23.34 -13.50 13.61
N TYR A 24 -24.66 -13.67 13.56
CA TYR A 24 -25.48 -13.55 12.36
C TYR A 24 -26.69 -12.67 12.68
N ASP A 25 -26.69 -11.45 12.17
CA ASP A 25 -27.76 -10.49 12.41
C ASP A 25 -28.56 -10.23 11.13
N SER A 26 -29.88 -10.27 11.23
CA SER A 26 -30.74 -9.84 10.13
C SER A 26 -30.79 -8.30 10.10
N ILE A 27 -30.55 -7.72 8.95
CA ILE A 27 -30.63 -6.26 8.74
C ILE A 27 -32.04 -5.88 8.31
N THR A 28 -32.56 -6.55 7.28
CA THR A 28 -33.91 -6.31 6.75
C THR A 28 -34.34 -7.46 5.84
N SER A 29 -35.62 -7.49 5.49
CA SER A 29 -36.17 -8.43 4.52
C SER A 29 -36.88 -7.68 3.41
N VAL A 30 -36.90 -8.24 2.22
CA VAL A 30 -37.65 -7.72 1.08
C VAL A 30 -38.40 -8.85 0.39
N GLU A 31 -39.64 -8.57 -0.02
CA GLU A 31 -40.42 -9.45 -0.88
C GLU A 31 -40.25 -9.02 -2.34
N LEU A 32 -39.75 -9.93 -3.17
CA LEU A 32 -39.60 -9.75 -4.58
C LEU A 32 -40.87 -10.22 -5.30
N LEU A 33 -41.35 -9.37 -6.19
CA LEU A 33 -42.45 -9.66 -7.09
C LEU A 33 -41.93 -9.93 -8.49
N ASP A 34 -42.61 -10.80 -9.20
CA ASP A 34 -42.28 -11.11 -10.58
C ASP A 34 -42.19 -9.85 -11.48
N SER A 35 -41.14 -9.78 -12.27
CA SER A 35 -40.92 -8.70 -13.28
C SER A 35 -40.96 -7.28 -12.73
N THR A 36 -40.70 -7.10 -11.42
CA THR A 36 -40.76 -5.80 -10.75
C THR A 36 -39.50 -5.48 -9.97
N TRP A 37 -38.99 -4.28 -10.17
CA TRP A 37 -37.89 -3.77 -9.32
C TRP A 37 -38.45 -3.35 -7.94
N THR A 38 -37.92 -3.94 -6.90
CA THR A 38 -38.30 -3.62 -5.52
C THR A 38 -37.15 -2.90 -4.84
N LYS A 39 -37.40 -1.67 -4.36
CA LYS A 39 -36.42 -0.92 -3.59
C LYS A 39 -36.30 -1.49 -2.18
N CYS A 40 -35.07 -1.74 -1.73
CA CYS A 40 -34.76 -2.12 -0.38
C CYS A 40 -33.86 -1.06 0.26
N GLU A 41 -34.26 -0.52 1.39
CA GLU A 41 -33.48 0.42 2.20
C GLU A 41 -33.46 -0.05 3.63
N ALA A 42 -32.29 -0.02 4.25
CA ALA A 42 -32.13 -0.33 5.66
C ALA A 42 -31.03 0.53 6.28
N THR A 43 -31.17 0.76 7.58
CA THR A 43 -30.12 1.35 8.39
C THR A 43 -29.72 0.34 9.45
N MET A 44 -28.44 0.10 9.60
CA MET A 44 -27.92 -0.79 10.63
C MET A 44 -26.85 -0.08 11.44
N LYS A 45 -26.68 -0.51 12.68
CA LYS A 45 -25.53 -0.16 13.49
C LYS A 45 -24.48 -1.25 13.31
N VAL A 46 -23.30 -0.87 12.90
CA VAL A 46 -22.17 -1.80 12.86
C VAL A 46 -21.79 -2.18 14.29
N PRO A 47 -21.82 -3.47 14.66
CA PRO A 47 -21.44 -3.91 16.00
C PRO A 47 -19.94 -3.81 16.22
N GLU A 48 -19.51 -3.88 17.47
CA GLU A 48 -18.08 -4.10 17.79
C GLU A 48 -17.69 -5.48 17.26
N HIS A 49 -16.61 -5.57 16.50
CA HIS A 49 -16.21 -6.77 15.80
C HIS A 49 -14.70 -6.84 15.60
N THR A 50 -14.19 -8.04 15.38
CA THR A 50 -12.83 -8.31 14.95
C THR A 50 -12.83 -8.82 13.52
N GLY A 51 -11.95 -8.29 12.65
CA GLY A 51 -11.86 -8.69 11.25
C GLY A 51 -12.95 -8.05 10.36
N THR A 52 -13.39 -8.79 9.37
CA THR A 52 -14.31 -8.32 8.32
C THR A 52 -15.76 -8.61 8.68
N ILE A 53 -16.65 -7.66 8.41
CA ILE A 53 -18.09 -7.90 8.39
C ILE A 53 -18.47 -8.33 6.99
N LEU A 54 -19.23 -9.42 6.89
CA LEU A 54 -19.84 -9.87 5.66
C LEU A 54 -21.30 -9.44 5.64
N ILE A 55 -21.72 -8.72 4.62
CA ILE A 55 -23.13 -8.37 4.37
C ILE A 55 -23.56 -9.12 3.12
N TYR A 56 -24.64 -9.88 3.21
CA TYR A 56 -25.06 -10.76 2.13
C TYR A 56 -26.58 -10.90 2.07
N TRP A 57 -27.08 -11.21 0.88
CA TRP A 57 -28.46 -11.61 0.67
C TRP A 57 -28.58 -13.12 0.81
N GLN A 58 -29.65 -13.55 1.47
CA GLN A 58 -30.00 -14.96 1.56
C GLN A 58 -31.49 -15.17 1.31
N SER A 59 -31.84 -16.30 0.70
CA SER A 59 -33.24 -16.71 0.63
C SER A 59 -33.70 -17.16 2.01
N VAL A 60 -34.86 -16.74 2.40
CA VAL A 60 -35.56 -17.34 3.56
C VAL A 60 -35.90 -18.76 3.20
N TYR A 61 -35.68 -19.72 4.13
CA TYR A 61 -35.96 -21.15 3.88
C TYR A 61 -37.38 -21.34 3.38
N GLN A 62 -37.53 -21.66 2.11
CA GLN A 62 -38.77 -21.94 1.42
C GLN A 62 -38.59 -23.19 0.58
N SER A 63 -39.67 -23.89 0.29
CA SER A 63 -39.67 -25.16 -0.43
C SER A 63 -39.30 -25.06 -1.90
N ASN A 64 -39.02 -23.88 -2.45
CA ASN A 64 -38.67 -23.66 -3.86
C ASN A 64 -37.62 -22.55 -3.95
N ASN A 65 -36.35 -22.95 -4.04
CA ASN A 65 -35.21 -22.01 -4.03
C ASN A 65 -34.53 -21.81 -5.42
N ASP A 66 -35.12 -22.34 -6.48
CA ASP A 66 -34.60 -22.19 -7.84
C ASP A 66 -35.12 -20.90 -8.50
N MET A 67 -34.63 -19.74 -8.03
CA MET A 67 -35.04 -18.47 -8.58
C MET A 67 -33.87 -17.53 -8.76
N ASP A 68 -33.75 -16.99 -9.96
CA ASP A 68 -32.80 -15.94 -10.27
C ASP A 68 -33.34 -14.57 -9.81
N PHE A 69 -32.50 -13.77 -9.20
CA PHE A 69 -32.78 -12.37 -8.92
C PHE A 69 -31.60 -11.49 -9.34
N TYR A 70 -31.90 -10.25 -9.63
CA TYR A 70 -30.91 -9.26 -10.05
C TYR A 70 -30.82 -8.16 -8.99
N LEU A 71 -29.61 -7.69 -8.74
CA LEU A 71 -29.34 -6.53 -7.89
C LEU A 71 -28.84 -5.38 -8.79
N ASP A 72 -29.39 -4.20 -8.58
CA ASP A 72 -28.99 -2.98 -9.27
C ASP A 72 -28.97 -1.81 -8.29
N GLU A 73 -28.15 -0.80 -8.56
CA GLU A 73 -28.00 0.41 -7.75
C GLU A 73 -27.72 0.14 -6.26
N VAL A 74 -26.84 -0.83 -5.97
CA VAL A 74 -26.45 -1.10 -4.58
C VAL A 74 -25.54 0.00 -4.08
N THR A 75 -26.01 0.77 -3.10
CA THR A 75 -25.20 1.80 -2.42
C THR A 75 -25.17 1.53 -0.92
N MET A 76 -24.00 1.67 -0.32
CA MET A 76 -23.83 1.62 1.12
C MET A 76 -23.12 2.90 1.58
N THR A 77 -23.79 3.67 2.44
CA THR A 77 -23.21 4.84 3.08
C THR A 77 -23.02 4.56 4.56
N GLY A 78 -21.79 4.70 5.04
CA GLY A 78 -21.46 4.57 6.45
C GLY A 78 -21.28 5.95 7.08
N VAL A 79 -21.85 6.15 8.28
CA VAL A 79 -21.42 7.21 9.17
C VAL A 79 -20.47 6.58 10.16
N ALA A 80 -19.20 6.96 10.12
CA ALA A 80 -18.23 6.49 11.11
C ALA A 80 -18.70 6.86 12.52
N LYS A 81 -18.43 6.00 13.50
CA LYS A 81 -18.61 6.32 14.91
C LYS A 81 -17.84 7.63 15.17
N THR A 82 -18.55 8.72 15.42
CA THR A 82 -17.92 9.97 15.78
C THR A 82 -17.07 9.73 17.01
N ALA A 83 -15.75 9.80 16.85
CA ALA A 83 -14.87 9.98 17.99
C ALA A 83 -15.40 11.16 18.80
N ASP A 84 -15.35 11.03 20.10
CA ASP A 84 -15.91 11.98 21.04
C ASP A 84 -15.67 13.43 20.54
N LYS A 85 -16.74 14.16 20.20
CA LYS A 85 -16.67 15.53 19.62
C LYS A 85 -15.99 16.55 20.54
N ASP A 86 -15.71 16.17 21.78
CA ASP A 86 -15.09 17.02 22.78
C ASP A 86 -13.56 17.11 22.68
N ALA A 87 -12.91 16.33 21.80
CA ALA A 87 -11.45 16.27 21.73
C ALA A 87 -10.81 17.19 20.67
N GLY A 88 -11.58 17.94 19.89
CA GLY A 88 -11.03 18.77 18.79
C GLY A 88 -10.36 17.95 17.67
N VAL A 89 -10.69 16.66 17.56
CA VAL A 89 -10.19 15.76 16.53
C VAL A 89 -11.04 15.92 15.28
N PRO A 90 -10.46 16.25 14.10
CA PRO A 90 -11.22 16.36 12.87
C PRO A 90 -11.93 15.04 12.50
N ASP A 91 -13.18 15.15 12.09
CA ASP A 91 -13.90 14.01 11.52
C ASP A 91 -13.41 13.75 10.09
N LEU A 92 -12.57 12.74 9.92
CA LEU A 92 -12.01 12.37 8.63
C LEU A 92 -13.07 11.82 7.66
N SER A 93 -14.18 11.29 8.17
CA SER A 93 -15.23 10.69 7.32
C SER A 93 -15.97 11.74 6.48
N THR A 94 -16.00 12.99 6.94
CA THR A 94 -16.67 14.10 6.24
C THR A 94 -15.73 14.91 5.35
N GLY A 95 -14.42 14.79 5.52
CA GLY A 95 -13.42 15.62 4.86
C GLY A 95 -12.60 14.89 3.80
N LEU A 96 -12.37 13.61 3.95
CA LEU A 96 -11.66 12.79 2.97
C LEU A 96 -12.65 12.25 1.94
N VAL A 97 -12.98 13.05 0.94
CA VAL A 97 -13.89 12.63 -0.12
C VAL A 97 -13.09 12.14 -1.32
N LYS A 98 -13.29 10.88 -1.67
CA LYS A 98 -12.85 10.35 -2.96
C LYS A 98 -13.83 10.81 -4.04
N GLY A 99 -13.31 11.42 -5.14
CA GLY A 99 -14.09 11.61 -6.36
C GLY A 99 -14.46 10.25 -6.98
N LYS A 100 -15.33 10.25 -7.98
CA LYS A 100 -15.70 9.04 -8.73
C LYS A 100 -14.50 8.29 -9.29
N ILE A 101 -13.48 9.03 -9.70
CA ILE A 101 -12.17 8.54 -10.14
C ILE A 101 -11.10 9.41 -9.49
N GLY A 102 -9.89 8.86 -9.31
CA GLY A 102 -8.72 9.63 -8.91
C GLY A 102 -8.22 9.34 -7.50
N ASN A 103 -7.34 10.23 -7.11
CA ASN A 103 -6.63 10.18 -5.84
C ASN A 103 -7.40 10.88 -4.71
N PRO A 104 -7.24 10.46 -3.46
CA PRO A 104 -6.47 9.29 -3.03
C PRO A 104 -7.12 7.97 -3.47
N ILE A 105 -6.33 6.88 -3.53
CA ILE A 105 -6.85 5.57 -3.96
C ILE A 105 -7.89 5.01 -2.97
N MET A 106 -7.78 5.38 -1.70
CA MET A 106 -8.68 4.96 -0.63
C MET A 106 -8.82 6.08 0.41
N THR A 107 -10.01 6.20 0.99
CA THR A 107 -10.34 7.19 2.03
C THR A 107 -10.83 6.58 3.34
N SER A 108 -11.08 5.27 3.36
CA SER A 108 -11.52 4.55 4.57
C SER A 108 -10.47 4.55 5.68
N ARG A 109 -9.19 4.63 5.31
CA ARG A 109 -8.05 4.70 6.23
C ARG A 109 -6.95 5.60 5.68
N LEU A 110 -6.21 6.23 6.59
CA LEU A 110 -4.98 6.95 6.26
C LEU A 110 -3.88 5.92 5.97
N THR A 111 -3.27 6.04 4.81
CA THR A 111 -2.28 5.07 4.33
C THR A 111 -1.06 5.77 3.79
N ALA A 112 0.08 5.40 4.31
CA ALA A 112 1.38 5.94 3.95
C ALA A 112 2.32 4.86 3.43
N ASP A 113 3.48 5.27 2.92
CA ASP A 113 4.60 4.42 2.53
C ASP A 113 4.12 3.24 1.66
N PRO A 114 3.48 3.51 0.51
CA PRO A 114 2.84 2.50 -0.30
C PRO A 114 3.85 1.60 -0.98
N TRP A 115 3.58 0.31 -0.97
CA TRP A 115 4.19 -0.69 -1.84
C TRP A 115 3.12 -1.35 -2.69
N ALA A 116 3.39 -1.53 -3.97
CA ALA A 116 2.45 -2.15 -4.90
C ALA A 116 3.07 -3.37 -5.58
N MET A 117 2.28 -4.44 -5.66
CA MET A 117 2.65 -5.73 -6.26
C MET A 117 1.56 -6.16 -7.25
N GLU A 118 1.93 -6.48 -8.49
CA GLU A 118 1.04 -7.15 -9.43
C GLU A 118 0.95 -8.65 -9.10
N TYR A 119 -0.26 -9.19 -9.12
CA TYR A 119 -0.49 -10.62 -9.04
C TYR A 119 -1.84 -10.98 -9.68
N ASN A 120 -1.83 -11.94 -10.62
CA ASN A 120 -3.03 -12.44 -11.31
C ASN A 120 -3.93 -11.33 -11.89
N GLY A 121 -3.34 -10.36 -12.58
CA GLY A 121 -4.08 -9.27 -13.24
C GLY A 121 -4.67 -8.25 -12.27
N ARG A 122 -4.21 -8.22 -11.03
CA ARG A 122 -4.55 -7.20 -10.02
C ARG A 122 -3.31 -6.59 -9.42
N VAL A 123 -3.39 -5.31 -9.07
CA VAL A 123 -2.39 -4.64 -8.25
C VAL A 123 -2.85 -4.63 -6.80
N TYR A 124 -2.02 -5.17 -5.92
CA TYR A 124 -2.21 -5.13 -4.47
C TYR A 124 -1.33 -4.05 -3.89
N VAL A 125 -1.91 -3.15 -3.11
CA VAL A 125 -1.21 -2.04 -2.46
C VAL A 125 -1.22 -2.25 -0.95
N TYR A 126 -0.04 -2.21 -0.38
CA TYR A 126 0.17 -2.30 1.06
C TYR A 126 0.74 -0.97 1.55
N GLY A 127 0.40 -0.57 2.75
CA GLY A 127 0.95 0.67 3.29
C GLY A 127 0.85 0.78 4.80
N THR A 128 1.62 1.67 5.36
CA THR A 128 1.63 2.01 6.78
C THR A 128 0.27 2.56 7.21
N ASN A 129 -0.30 2.04 8.29
CA ASN A 129 -1.62 2.45 8.76
C ASN A 129 -1.54 3.68 9.67
N ASP A 130 -1.51 4.86 9.08
CA ASP A 130 -1.51 6.13 9.82
C ASP A 130 -2.79 6.35 10.63
N SER A 131 -3.94 5.73 10.27
CA SER A 131 -5.17 5.81 11.05
C SER A 131 -4.98 5.28 12.47
N GLN A 132 -4.18 4.23 12.66
CA GLN A 132 -3.91 3.69 13.99
C GLN A 132 -3.20 4.69 14.90
N GLN A 133 -2.27 5.47 14.35
CA GLN A 133 -1.63 6.57 15.09
C GLN A 133 -2.63 7.70 15.35
N TYR A 134 -3.42 8.08 14.33
CA TYR A 134 -4.40 9.15 14.41
C TYR A 134 -5.44 8.89 15.52
N GLU A 135 -6.00 7.71 15.56
CA GLU A 135 -6.98 7.27 16.57
C GLU A 135 -6.38 7.24 17.98
N ALA A 136 -5.14 6.72 18.11
CA ALA A 136 -4.47 6.61 19.40
C ALA A 136 -3.94 7.93 19.95
N ALA A 137 -3.62 8.89 19.07
CA ALA A 137 -2.95 10.14 19.43
C ALA A 137 -3.87 11.36 19.55
N ALA A 138 -5.19 11.19 19.35
CA ALA A 138 -6.19 12.24 19.45
C ALA A 138 -5.77 13.54 18.68
N ASN A 139 -5.42 13.37 17.41
CA ASN A 139 -4.96 14.45 16.53
C ASN A 139 -3.67 15.19 16.98
N ALA A 140 -2.78 14.51 17.72
CA ALA A 140 -1.40 14.98 17.87
C ALA A 140 -0.61 14.76 16.57
N ASP A 141 0.56 15.39 16.45
CA ASP A 141 1.46 15.13 15.32
C ASP A 141 1.81 13.64 15.24
N ASN A 142 1.90 13.11 14.02
CA ASN A 142 2.23 11.70 13.80
C ASN A 142 3.70 11.46 14.16
N ASN A 143 3.93 10.71 15.21
CA ASN A 143 5.27 10.23 15.60
C ASN A 143 5.46 8.73 15.34
N TYR A 144 4.52 8.11 14.64
CA TYR A 144 4.53 6.73 14.16
C TYR A 144 4.58 5.64 15.24
N SER A 145 4.66 6.00 16.53
CA SER A 145 4.93 5.08 17.65
C SER A 145 3.78 4.10 17.93
N LYS A 146 2.56 4.39 17.45
CA LYS A 146 1.38 3.54 17.67
C LYS A 146 1.08 2.59 16.53
N ILE A 147 1.78 2.70 15.41
CA ILE A 147 1.49 1.93 14.20
C ILE A 147 2.03 0.51 14.32
N LYS A 148 1.12 -0.46 14.31
CA LYS A 148 1.37 -1.90 14.45
C LYS A 148 0.70 -2.73 13.36
N THR A 149 -0.07 -2.09 12.50
CA THR A 149 -0.81 -2.72 11.42
C THR A 149 -0.48 -2.05 10.10
N LEU A 150 -0.65 -2.80 9.02
CA LEU A 150 -0.55 -2.30 7.65
C LEU A 150 -1.94 -2.35 7.01
N ASN A 151 -2.19 -1.48 6.03
CA ASN A 151 -3.38 -1.52 5.20
C ASN A 151 -3.13 -2.37 3.96
N CYS A 152 -4.19 -2.99 3.41
CA CYS A 152 -4.13 -3.73 2.15
C CYS A 152 -5.32 -3.37 1.26
N TYR A 153 -5.04 -3.01 0.02
CA TYR A 153 -6.02 -2.69 -1.02
C TYR A 153 -5.67 -3.42 -2.31
N SER A 154 -6.64 -3.60 -3.22
CA SER A 154 -6.31 -4.09 -4.56
C SER A 154 -7.21 -3.51 -5.62
N SER A 155 -6.73 -3.51 -6.86
CA SER A 155 -7.48 -3.06 -8.03
C SER A 155 -7.10 -3.87 -9.26
N ALA A 156 -8.10 -4.15 -10.12
CA ALA A 156 -7.89 -4.73 -11.44
C ALA A 156 -7.78 -3.66 -12.55
N ASP A 157 -8.12 -2.40 -12.26
CA ASP A 157 -8.20 -1.31 -13.23
C ASP A 157 -7.52 -0.01 -12.79
N MET A 158 -6.87 0.01 -11.62
CA MET A 158 -6.20 1.18 -11.04
C MET A 158 -7.11 2.35 -10.68
N VAL A 159 -8.42 2.19 -10.85
CA VAL A 159 -9.45 3.21 -10.60
C VAL A 159 -10.36 2.79 -9.46
N ASN A 160 -10.85 1.57 -9.53
CA ASN A 160 -11.71 0.97 -8.52
C ASN A 160 -10.89 0.09 -7.57
N TRP A 161 -11.04 0.32 -6.28
CA TRP A 161 -10.19 -0.30 -5.26
C TRP A 161 -11.02 -1.09 -4.25
N THR A 162 -10.63 -2.33 -4.04
CA THR A 162 -11.16 -3.19 -2.97
C THR A 162 -10.34 -2.98 -1.71
N ASP A 163 -11.02 -2.77 -0.60
CA ASP A 163 -10.42 -2.66 0.73
C ASP A 163 -10.39 -4.04 1.40
N HIS A 164 -9.20 -4.59 1.63
CA HIS A 164 -9.00 -5.88 2.32
C HIS A 164 -8.80 -5.74 3.83
N GLY A 165 -8.97 -4.53 4.36
CA GLY A 165 -8.79 -4.29 5.78
C GLY A 165 -7.33 -4.08 6.17
N THR A 166 -7.02 -4.42 7.42
CA THR A 166 -5.71 -4.26 8.02
C THR A 166 -5.02 -5.60 8.25
N ILE A 167 -3.71 -5.60 8.12
CA ILE A 167 -2.84 -6.73 8.46
C ILE A 167 -2.27 -6.48 9.85
N ALA A 168 -2.58 -7.34 10.82
CA ALA A 168 -2.02 -7.27 12.17
C ALA A 168 -0.57 -7.80 12.16
N VAL A 169 0.42 -6.89 12.19
CA VAL A 169 1.84 -7.23 12.02
C VAL A 169 2.57 -7.32 13.36
N SER A 170 2.50 -6.27 14.19
CA SER A 170 3.39 -6.09 15.34
C SER A 170 2.68 -6.20 16.69
N GLY A 171 3.45 -6.58 17.72
CA GLY A 171 2.98 -6.67 19.11
C GLY A 171 2.13 -7.90 19.38
N ASN A 172 1.51 -7.95 20.55
CA ASN A 172 0.84 -9.16 21.05
C ASN A 172 -0.35 -9.64 20.17
N LYS A 173 -0.99 -8.72 19.45
CA LYS A 173 -2.09 -9.03 18.52
C LYS A 173 -1.61 -9.26 17.08
N GLY A 174 -0.34 -9.03 16.79
CA GLY A 174 0.25 -9.18 15.47
C GLY A 174 0.92 -10.54 15.26
N ALA A 175 1.22 -10.84 14.00
CA ALA A 175 1.95 -12.04 13.62
C ALA A 175 3.38 -12.02 14.20
N ALA A 176 4.10 -10.92 14.06
CA ALA A 176 5.46 -10.71 14.61
C ALA A 176 5.39 -10.14 16.03
N LYS A 177 5.16 -11.00 17.01
CA LYS A 177 5.01 -10.61 18.44
C LYS A 177 6.22 -9.91 19.03
N TRP A 178 7.41 -10.14 18.50
CA TRP A 178 8.69 -9.54 18.92
C TRP A 178 8.83 -8.07 18.50
N SER A 179 8.14 -7.66 17.42
CA SER A 179 8.26 -6.31 16.88
C SER A 179 7.38 -5.30 17.61
N ALA A 180 7.84 -4.05 17.65
CA ALA A 180 7.14 -2.94 18.31
C ALA A 180 6.24 -2.18 17.35
N ASN A 181 6.68 -2.01 16.11
CA ASN A 181 6.00 -1.26 15.05
C ASN A 181 6.04 -2.00 13.71
N SER A 182 5.17 -1.56 12.77
CA SER A 182 5.19 -2.01 11.39
C SER A 182 5.01 -0.80 10.47
N TRP A 183 6.10 -0.41 9.80
CA TRP A 183 6.14 0.70 8.86
C TRP A 183 6.59 0.21 7.49
N ALA A 184 6.35 1.00 6.46
CA ALA A 184 6.90 0.88 5.11
C ALA A 184 7.02 -0.59 4.64
N PRO A 185 5.92 -1.22 4.23
CA PRO A 185 5.95 -2.60 3.78
C PRO A 185 6.60 -2.73 2.40
N ALA A 186 7.19 -3.91 2.12
CA ALA A 186 7.51 -4.37 0.78
C ALA A 186 7.01 -5.80 0.60
N VAL A 187 6.30 -6.06 -0.48
CA VAL A 187 5.67 -7.37 -0.70
C VAL A 187 6.06 -7.94 -2.06
N CYS A 188 6.39 -9.21 -2.07
CA CYS A 188 6.61 -9.96 -3.29
C CYS A 188 5.98 -11.34 -3.20
N HIS A 189 5.97 -12.06 -4.32
CA HIS A 189 5.59 -13.46 -4.35
C HIS A 189 6.65 -14.30 -5.11
N LYS A 190 6.74 -15.56 -4.76
CA LYS A 190 7.65 -16.53 -5.38
C LYS A 190 7.09 -17.92 -5.24
N LYS A 191 7.29 -18.76 -6.25
CA LYS A 191 6.98 -20.19 -6.15
C LYS A 191 8.01 -20.91 -5.28
N ILE A 192 7.58 -21.43 -4.15
CA ILE A 192 8.37 -22.30 -3.27
C ILE A 192 7.84 -23.72 -3.37
N ASN A 193 8.67 -24.66 -3.83
CA ASN A 193 8.27 -26.06 -4.07
C ASN A 193 7.01 -26.20 -4.94
N GLY A 194 6.91 -25.35 -5.98
CA GLY A 194 5.80 -25.36 -6.95
C GLY A 194 4.50 -24.70 -6.47
N LYS A 195 4.46 -24.17 -5.25
CA LYS A 195 3.32 -23.42 -4.69
C LYS A 195 3.65 -21.95 -4.60
N GLU A 196 2.69 -21.10 -4.95
CA GLU A 196 2.82 -19.67 -4.76
C GLU A 196 2.91 -19.34 -3.27
N LYS A 197 3.83 -18.44 -2.90
CA LYS A 197 4.05 -17.95 -1.54
C LYS A 197 4.27 -16.45 -1.60
N PHE A 198 3.68 -15.74 -0.65
CA PHE A 198 3.79 -14.28 -0.50
C PHE A 198 4.68 -13.97 0.68
N PHE A 199 5.49 -12.91 0.52
CA PHE A 199 6.45 -12.45 1.52
C PHE A 199 6.23 -10.96 1.73
N LEU A 200 5.98 -10.57 2.98
CA LEU A 200 5.80 -9.19 3.40
C LEU A 200 6.94 -8.80 4.34
N TYR A 201 7.80 -7.92 3.88
CA TYR A 201 8.86 -7.30 4.68
C TYR A 201 8.33 -5.99 5.26
N PHE A 202 8.71 -5.67 6.50
CA PHE A 202 8.26 -4.45 7.16
C PHE A 202 9.34 -3.89 8.08
N ALA A 203 9.38 -2.57 8.23
CA ALA A 203 10.28 -1.91 9.16
C ALA A 203 9.74 -1.96 10.60
N ASN A 204 10.53 -2.49 11.51
CA ASN A 204 10.29 -2.40 12.95
C ASN A 204 11.02 -1.17 13.50
N ASN A 205 10.36 -0.03 13.49
CA ASN A 205 11.02 1.26 13.62
C ASN A 205 12.14 1.41 12.58
N ALA A 206 13.18 2.15 12.92
CA ALA A 206 14.39 2.27 12.11
C ALA A 206 15.51 1.30 12.57
N SER A 207 15.17 0.24 13.29
CA SER A 207 16.14 -0.63 13.98
C SER A 207 16.33 -2.00 13.35
N SER A 208 15.33 -2.49 12.64
CA SER A 208 15.34 -3.84 12.05
C SER A 208 14.21 -4.02 11.03
N ILE A 209 14.32 -5.06 10.22
CA ILE A 209 13.29 -5.45 9.26
C ILE A 209 12.79 -6.84 9.60
N GLY A 210 11.47 -7.03 9.61
CA GLY A 210 10.81 -8.30 9.78
C GLY A 210 10.32 -8.89 8.47
N VAL A 211 9.96 -10.18 8.47
CA VAL A 211 9.33 -10.86 7.34
C VAL A 211 8.12 -11.66 7.81
N LEU A 212 7.02 -11.56 7.09
CA LEU A 212 5.85 -12.41 7.24
C LEU A 212 5.62 -13.20 5.96
N THR A 213 4.94 -14.34 6.05
CA THR A 213 4.60 -15.19 4.91
C THR A 213 3.12 -15.51 4.88
N ALA A 214 2.58 -15.69 3.66
CA ALA A 214 1.20 -16.11 3.43
C ALA A 214 1.09 -16.96 2.16
N ASP A 215 -0.05 -17.65 2.01
CA ASP A 215 -0.40 -18.38 0.79
C ASP A 215 -1.35 -17.58 -0.13
N SER A 216 -1.70 -16.36 0.28
CA SER A 216 -2.54 -15.41 -0.47
C SER A 216 -1.99 -13.99 -0.30
N PRO A 217 -2.18 -13.09 -1.28
CA PRO A 217 -1.73 -11.70 -1.18
C PRO A 217 -2.40 -10.93 -0.04
N THR A 218 -3.55 -11.38 0.43
CA THR A 218 -4.28 -10.74 1.55
C THR A 218 -4.07 -11.46 2.89
N GLY A 219 -3.28 -12.53 2.93
CA GLY A 219 -3.03 -13.33 4.12
C GLY A 219 -3.88 -14.61 4.19
N PRO A 220 -4.05 -15.23 5.36
CA PRO A 220 -3.51 -14.79 6.66
C PRO A 220 -1.97 -14.82 6.70
N TRP A 221 -1.40 -13.80 7.34
CA TRP A 221 0.05 -13.63 7.46
C TRP A 221 0.59 -14.27 8.73
N THR A 222 1.74 -14.93 8.62
CA THR A 222 2.43 -15.59 9.74
C THR A 222 3.89 -15.20 9.79
N ASP A 223 4.47 -15.14 10.98
CA ASP A 223 5.91 -14.94 11.17
C ASP A 223 6.65 -16.28 11.10
N PRO A 224 7.48 -16.51 10.06
CA PRO A 224 8.14 -17.80 9.87
C PRO A 224 9.38 -17.98 10.77
N ILE A 225 9.97 -16.90 11.29
CA ILE A 225 11.28 -16.95 11.94
C ILE A 225 11.28 -16.42 13.39
N GLY A 226 10.25 -15.70 13.82
CA GLY A 226 10.11 -15.21 15.20
C GLY A 226 11.13 -14.14 15.63
N LYS A 227 11.80 -13.49 14.67
CA LYS A 227 12.85 -12.48 14.88
C LYS A 227 13.03 -11.62 13.65
N PRO A 228 13.80 -10.50 13.67
CA PRO A 228 14.16 -9.78 12.46
C PRO A 228 14.91 -10.66 11.46
N ILE A 229 14.65 -10.42 10.16
CA ILE A 229 15.48 -10.94 9.05
C ILE A 229 16.71 -10.05 8.83
N ILE A 230 16.58 -8.73 9.06
CA ILE A 230 17.69 -7.78 9.03
C ILE A 230 17.79 -7.11 10.39
N ASP A 231 18.97 -7.20 10.98
CA ASP A 231 19.35 -6.51 12.22
C ASP A 231 20.85 -6.12 12.19
N ARG A 232 21.32 -5.55 13.28
CA ARG A 232 22.70 -5.07 13.42
C ARG A 232 23.77 -6.18 13.40
N SER A 233 23.38 -7.45 13.47
CA SER A 233 24.32 -8.58 13.41
C SER A 233 24.70 -8.97 11.98
N ILE A 234 23.96 -8.51 10.99
CA ILE A 234 24.29 -8.74 9.58
C ILE A 234 25.52 -7.92 9.20
N THR A 235 26.51 -8.54 8.56
CA THR A 235 27.70 -7.82 8.04
C THR A 235 27.28 -6.71 7.09
N GLY A 236 27.81 -5.52 7.29
CA GLY A 236 27.43 -4.31 6.56
C GLY A 236 26.24 -3.54 7.15
N CYS A 237 25.68 -4.02 8.29
CA CYS A 237 24.53 -3.39 8.97
C CYS A 237 24.88 -2.87 10.38
N ALA A 238 26.15 -2.82 10.76
CA ALA A 238 26.56 -2.26 12.06
C ALA A 238 26.16 -0.77 12.16
N GLU A 239 25.91 -0.29 13.38
CA GLU A 239 25.48 1.10 13.63
C GLU A 239 26.47 2.14 13.11
N SER A 240 27.75 1.80 13.08
CA SER A 240 28.81 2.63 12.49
C SER A 240 28.81 2.69 10.95
N GLU A 241 28.07 1.79 10.30
CA GLU A 241 28.05 1.64 8.85
C GLU A 241 26.76 2.14 8.20
N ILE A 242 25.65 2.08 8.93
CA ILE A 242 24.32 2.51 8.43
C ILE A 242 23.48 3.05 9.58
N GLY A 243 22.84 4.20 9.37
CA GLY A 243 22.05 4.86 10.40
C GLY A 243 20.75 4.12 10.71
N TRP A 244 19.90 3.91 9.72
CA TRP A 244 18.59 3.26 9.88
C TRP A 244 18.52 1.93 9.11
N LEU A 245 17.96 0.91 9.74
CA LEU A 245 17.60 -0.36 9.12
C LEU A 245 16.08 -0.39 8.94
N PHE A 246 15.61 0.18 7.84
CA PHE A 246 14.18 0.33 7.58
C PHE A 246 13.89 0.49 6.07
N ASP A 247 12.65 0.79 5.72
CA ASP A 247 12.15 1.05 4.37
C ASP A 247 12.63 0.00 3.37
N PRO A 248 12.20 -1.27 3.57
CA PRO A 248 12.59 -2.35 2.68
C PRO A 248 11.96 -2.18 1.29
N ALA A 249 12.72 -2.60 0.28
CA ALA A 249 12.23 -2.90 -1.05
C ALA A 249 12.67 -4.31 -1.44
N VAL A 250 11.85 -5.05 -2.16
CA VAL A 250 12.13 -6.44 -2.50
C VAL A 250 11.98 -6.69 -3.99
N LEU A 251 12.92 -7.43 -4.54
CA LEU A 251 12.91 -7.92 -5.92
C LEU A 251 13.01 -9.45 -5.92
N VAL A 252 12.18 -10.11 -6.68
CA VAL A 252 12.39 -11.48 -7.13
C VAL A 252 12.76 -11.40 -8.60
N ASP A 253 13.99 -11.78 -8.93
CA ASP A 253 14.50 -11.70 -10.30
C ASP A 253 13.95 -12.84 -11.16
N ASP A 254 14.16 -12.81 -12.48
CA ASP A 254 13.64 -13.76 -13.45
C ASP A 254 14.13 -15.20 -13.19
N ASP A 255 15.31 -15.36 -12.58
CA ASP A 255 15.84 -16.66 -12.17
C ASP A 255 15.29 -17.16 -10.83
N GLY A 256 14.41 -16.38 -10.20
CA GLY A 256 13.80 -16.65 -8.92
C GLY A 256 14.65 -16.25 -7.71
N THR A 257 15.81 -15.62 -7.90
CA THR A 257 16.63 -15.12 -6.80
C THR A 257 15.98 -13.89 -6.16
N GLY A 258 15.88 -13.89 -4.82
CA GLY A 258 15.36 -12.76 -4.06
C GLY A 258 16.45 -11.79 -3.62
N TYR A 259 16.14 -10.50 -3.65
CA TYR A 259 17.01 -9.43 -3.17
C TYR A 259 16.21 -8.46 -2.30
N LEU A 260 16.80 -8.05 -1.18
CA LEU A 260 16.20 -7.06 -0.27
C LEU A 260 17.09 -5.82 -0.22
N TYR A 261 16.48 -4.67 -0.49
CA TYR A 261 17.11 -3.36 -0.44
C TYR A 261 16.53 -2.60 0.75
N PHE A 262 17.35 -1.80 1.43
CA PHE A 262 16.90 -1.09 2.63
C PHE A 262 17.91 -0.03 3.06
N GLY A 263 17.49 0.81 3.98
CA GLY A 263 18.39 1.72 4.69
C GLY A 263 17.92 3.15 4.75
N GLY A 264 18.65 3.96 5.49
CA GLY A 264 18.43 5.38 5.62
C GLY A 264 19.54 6.06 6.40
N ILE A 265 19.59 7.39 6.25
CA ILE A 265 20.69 8.22 6.74
C ILE A 265 20.88 8.17 8.26
N GLY A 266 19.76 8.02 9.01
CA GLY A 266 19.80 8.00 10.48
C GLY A 266 20.10 9.35 11.13
N ASN A 267 20.26 9.31 12.44
CA ASN A 267 20.70 10.45 13.24
C ASN A 267 22.21 10.65 13.04
N THR A 268 22.54 11.46 12.07
CA THR A 268 23.93 11.75 11.75
C THR A 268 24.25 13.18 12.15
N ASP A 269 25.54 13.45 12.27
CA ASP A 269 26.02 14.80 12.36
C ASP A 269 25.79 15.51 10.99
N GLY A 270 24.52 15.82 10.70
CA GLY A 270 24.03 16.40 9.44
C GLY A 270 24.65 17.77 9.08
N LYS A 271 25.75 18.10 9.73
CA LYS A 271 26.53 19.31 9.55
C LYS A 271 27.71 19.11 8.60
N LYS A 272 27.94 17.89 8.11
CA LYS A 272 29.05 17.63 7.17
C LYS A 272 28.50 17.40 5.77
N GLU A 273 28.84 18.28 4.85
CA GLU A 273 28.42 18.22 3.45
C GLU A 273 28.76 16.87 2.80
N ASP A 274 29.97 16.35 2.99
CA ASP A 274 30.38 15.05 2.46
C ASP A 274 29.47 13.92 2.91
N PHE A 275 29.00 13.96 4.16
CA PHE A 275 28.07 12.97 4.68
C PHE A 275 26.68 13.11 4.04
N ILE A 276 26.20 14.33 3.79
CA ILE A 276 24.93 14.58 3.12
C ILE A 276 24.99 14.14 1.65
N ARG A 277 26.12 14.41 0.98
CA ARG A 277 26.33 14.02 -0.42
C ARG A 277 26.49 12.51 -0.61
N ASN A 278 27.23 11.86 0.28
CA ASN A 278 27.62 10.46 0.18
C ASN A 278 27.34 9.71 1.49
N PRO A 279 26.05 9.56 1.88
CA PRO A 279 25.69 9.01 3.19
C PRO A 279 26.01 7.53 3.32
N LYS A 280 26.20 6.79 2.22
CA LYS A 280 26.48 5.33 2.18
C LYS A 280 25.53 4.51 3.03
N CYS A 281 24.27 4.95 3.08
CA CYS A 281 23.23 4.41 3.96
C CYS A 281 22.24 3.48 3.25
N ALA A 282 22.43 3.17 1.98
CA ALA A 282 21.68 2.17 1.25
C ALA A 282 22.38 0.82 1.28
N ARG A 283 21.59 -0.26 1.36
CA ARG A 283 22.07 -1.65 1.35
C ARG A 283 21.26 -2.49 0.41
N VAL A 284 21.91 -3.50 -0.14
CA VAL A 284 21.28 -4.64 -0.79
C VAL A 284 21.86 -5.93 -0.25
N VAL A 285 21.02 -6.93 -0.07
CA VAL A 285 21.41 -8.27 0.34
C VAL A 285 20.66 -9.30 -0.49
N LYS A 286 21.31 -10.41 -0.83
CA LYS A 286 20.66 -11.56 -1.42
C LYS A 286 19.88 -12.32 -0.35
N LEU A 287 18.70 -12.77 -0.69
CA LEU A 287 17.89 -13.62 0.17
C LEU A 287 18.15 -15.11 -0.14
N SER A 288 17.96 -15.94 0.86
CA SER A 288 17.93 -17.40 0.67
C SER A 288 16.75 -17.82 -0.20
N ASP A 289 16.78 -19.04 -0.69
CA ASP A 289 15.74 -19.58 -1.60
C ASP A 289 14.34 -19.54 -1.01
N ASP A 290 14.21 -19.66 0.30
CA ASP A 290 12.94 -19.60 1.04
C ASP A 290 12.51 -18.15 1.40
N MET A 291 13.31 -17.16 1.02
CA MET A 291 13.02 -15.73 1.24
C MET A 291 12.93 -15.30 2.71
N THR A 292 13.31 -16.16 3.67
CA THR A 292 13.15 -15.90 5.12
C THR A 292 14.46 -15.73 5.87
N SER A 293 15.58 -15.80 5.17
CA SER A 293 16.92 -15.49 5.69
C SER A 293 17.78 -14.81 4.61
N VAL A 294 18.91 -14.25 5.03
CA VAL A 294 19.88 -13.64 4.11
C VAL A 294 20.92 -14.66 3.67
N ASP A 295 21.40 -14.52 2.42
CA ASP A 295 22.48 -15.32 1.84
C ASP A 295 23.69 -14.41 1.55
N GLY A 296 24.55 -14.24 2.57
CA GLY A 296 25.75 -13.43 2.51
C GLY A 296 25.66 -12.07 3.19
N ASP A 297 26.62 -11.21 2.88
CA ASP A 297 26.80 -9.89 3.49
C ASP A 297 25.94 -8.81 2.78
N ALA A 298 25.52 -7.79 3.52
CA ALA A 298 24.85 -6.63 2.94
C ALA A 298 25.90 -5.73 2.22
N LYS A 299 25.64 -5.48 0.93
CA LYS A 299 26.47 -4.62 0.09
C LYS A 299 25.96 -3.18 0.12
N THR A 300 26.87 -2.21 0.25
CA THR A 300 26.51 -0.79 0.16
C THR A 300 26.18 -0.40 -1.28
N ILE A 301 25.11 0.40 -1.44
CA ILE A 301 24.80 1.15 -2.66
C ILE A 301 25.22 2.59 -2.40
N ASP A 302 26.10 3.13 -3.23
CA ASP A 302 26.58 4.52 -3.12
C ASP A 302 25.56 5.50 -3.70
N ALA A 303 24.39 5.60 -3.05
CA ALA A 303 23.28 6.47 -3.46
C ALA A 303 23.53 7.91 -2.99
N PRO A 304 23.77 8.87 -3.93
CA PRO A 304 24.07 10.24 -3.57
C PRO A 304 22.88 10.93 -2.93
N PHE A 305 23.10 11.68 -1.86
CA PHE A 305 22.06 12.40 -1.13
C PHE A 305 20.91 11.55 -0.62
N MET A 306 21.08 10.25 -0.49
CA MET A 306 20.00 9.39 0.02
C MET A 306 19.57 9.80 1.42
N PHE A 307 18.25 9.78 1.65
CA PHE A 307 17.66 9.97 2.95
C PHE A 307 16.97 8.68 3.45
N GLU A 308 15.99 8.18 2.69
CA GLU A 308 15.15 7.02 3.04
C GLU A 308 14.45 6.46 1.79
N ASP A 309 13.49 5.53 1.94
CA ASP A 309 12.54 5.13 0.92
C ASP A 309 13.21 4.33 -0.22
N SER A 310 13.66 3.12 0.08
CA SER A 310 14.22 2.22 -0.94
C SER A 310 13.14 1.70 -1.89
N GLY A 311 13.42 1.76 -3.20
CA GLY A 311 12.64 1.14 -4.26
C GLY A 311 13.54 0.37 -5.22
N ILE A 312 13.00 -0.63 -5.90
CA ILE A 312 13.72 -1.41 -6.91
C ILE A 312 12.78 -1.89 -8.01
N ASN A 313 13.21 -1.72 -9.25
CA ASN A 313 12.48 -2.22 -10.42
C ASN A 313 13.44 -2.79 -11.45
N LYS A 314 13.02 -3.83 -12.15
CA LYS A 314 13.67 -4.31 -13.37
C LYS A 314 12.89 -3.80 -14.58
N ILE A 315 13.57 -3.08 -15.48
CA ILE A 315 13.00 -2.59 -16.74
C ILE A 315 13.92 -3.08 -17.87
N GLY A 316 13.42 -3.96 -18.72
CA GLY A 316 14.25 -4.72 -19.63
C GLY A 316 15.29 -5.53 -18.88
N ASP A 317 16.56 -5.42 -19.28
CA ASP A 317 17.68 -6.12 -18.66
C ASP A 317 18.41 -5.28 -17.59
N LYS A 318 17.83 -4.16 -17.16
CA LYS A 318 18.45 -3.24 -16.21
C LYS A 318 17.70 -3.19 -14.88
N TYR A 319 18.43 -2.93 -13.81
CA TYR A 319 17.93 -2.78 -12.46
C TYR A 319 17.97 -1.32 -12.06
N TYR A 320 16.85 -0.78 -11.60
CA TYR A 320 16.69 0.61 -11.22
C TYR A 320 16.41 0.69 -9.72
N TYR A 321 17.42 1.11 -8.95
CA TYR A 321 17.27 1.42 -7.54
C TYR A 321 16.78 2.86 -7.40
N SER A 322 15.72 3.08 -6.63
CA SER A 322 15.12 4.39 -6.38
C SER A 322 15.07 4.71 -4.89
N TYR A 323 15.07 5.99 -4.54
CA TYR A 323 15.10 6.44 -3.15
C TYR A 323 14.72 7.90 -3.02
N CYS A 324 14.28 8.33 -1.81
CA CYS A 324 14.06 9.73 -1.49
C CYS A 324 15.38 10.43 -1.16
N THR A 325 15.61 11.59 -1.79
CA THR A 325 16.80 12.41 -1.55
C THR A 325 16.67 13.24 -0.27
N ASN A 326 17.81 13.55 0.35
CA ASN A 326 17.91 14.28 1.60
C ASN A 326 17.25 15.68 1.54
N TRP A 327 16.70 16.12 2.64
CA TRP A 327 16.01 17.40 2.84
C TRP A 327 16.96 18.60 3.00
N THR A 328 18.24 18.36 3.31
CA THR A 328 19.19 19.43 3.63
C THR A 328 19.64 20.13 2.36
N GLY A 329 19.25 21.37 2.17
CA GLY A 329 19.65 22.22 1.04
C GLY A 329 20.77 23.21 1.37
N SER A 330 21.10 23.38 2.66
CA SER A 330 22.18 24.28 3.11
C SER A 330 22.76 23.82 4.45
N ILE A 331 24.00 24.19 4.72
CA ILE A 331 24.70 23.98 5.99
C ILE A 331 25.19 25.35 6.46
N ASP A 332 24.88 25.71 7.70
CA ASP A 332 25.22 27.01 8.31
C ASP A 332 24.89 28.23 7.42
N GLY A 333 23.78 28.11 6.66
CA GLY A 333 23.31 29.16 5.75
C GLY A 333 23.97 29.18 4.38
N VAL A 334 24.92 28.27 4.11
CA VAL A 334 25.57 28.09 2.82
C VAL A 334 24.85 27.01 2.02
N ALA A 335 24.35 27.34 0.83
CA ALA A 335 23.66 26.41 -0.04
C ALA A 335 24.60 25.27 -0.49
N ILE A 336 24.10 24.04 -0.44
CA ILE A 336 24.77 22.88 -1.04
C ILE A 336 24.39 22.86 -2.53
N ASP A 337 25.38 22.70 -3.42
CA ASP A 337 25.09 22.47 -4.82
C ASP A 337 24.42 21.11 -5.04
N ARG A 338 23.17 21.16 -5.47
CA ARG A 338 22.28 20.01 -5.70
C ARG A 338 21.51 20.14 -7.01
N ALA A 339 22.09 20.81 -8.00
CA ALA A 339 21.41 21.07 -9.27
C ALA A 339 20.86 19.78 -9.90
N ASP A 340 21.64 18.71 -9.85
CA ASP A 340 21.28 17.41 -10.44
C ASP A 340 20.54 16.47 -9.46
N CYS A 341 20.48 16.82 -8.17
CA CYS A 341 19.86 16.00 -7.13
C CYS A 341 19.08 16.86 -6.13
N PRO A 342 17.93 17.44 -6.54
CA PRO A 342 17.11 18.31 -5.69
C PRO A 342 16.67 17.62 -4.39
N THR A 343 16.33 18.44 -3.37
CA THR A 343 15.92 17.95 -2.06
C THR A 343 14.57 17.25 -2.11
N ALA A 344 14.44 16.18 -1.32
CA ALA A 344 13.18 15.46 -1.07
C ALA A 344 12.45 14.96 -2.33
N ASN A 345 13.18 14.73 -3.41
CA ASN A 345 12.67 14.13 -4.64
C ASN A 345 13.02 12.63 -4.69
N ILE A 346 12.38 11.89 -5.58
CA ILE A 346 12.73 10.50 -5.84
C ILE A 346 13.80 10.45 -6.92
N ALA A 347 14.96 9.98 -6.54
CA ALA A 347 16.09 9.74 -7.42
C ALA A 347 16.16 8.28 -7.86
N VAL A 348 16.78 8.04 -9.02
CA VAL A 348 16.96 6.71 -9.58
C VAL A 348 18.43 6.49 -9.94
N MET A 349 18.89 5.28 -9.69
CA MET A 349 20.19 4.74 -10.14
C MET A 349 19.96 3.50 -11.01
N VAL A 350 20.86 3.21 -11.93
CA VAL A 350 20.77 2.06 -12.84
C VAL A 350 21.99 1.15 -12.72
N SER A 351 21.78 -0.16 -12.85
CA SER A 351 22.83 -1.18 -12.87
C SER A 351 22.50 -2.33 -13.83
N ASP A 352 23.51 -3.06 -14.26
CA ASP A 352 23.39 -4.31 -15.01
C ASP A 352 23.18 -5.54 -14.10
N SER A 353 23.21 -5.35 -12.79
CA SER A 353 23.10 -6.42 -11.79
C SER A 353 22.28 -5.97 -10.60
N PRO A 354 21.46 -6.85 -10.00
CA PRO A 354 20.63 -6.50 -8.84
C PRO A 354 21.47 -6.12 -7.60
N MET A 355 22.70 -6.59 -7.51
CA MET A 355 23.66 -6.23 -6.46
C MET A 355 24.84 -5.39 -6.98
N GLY A 356 24.74 -4.89 -8.21
CA GLY A 356 25.86 -4.30 -8.93
C GLY A 356 26.10 -2.83 -8.65
N ASP A 357 27.07 -2.32 -9.41
CA ASP A 357 27.51 -0.95 -9.34
C ASP A 357 26.46 0.01 -9.92
N PHE A 358 25.56 0.44 -9.08
CA PHE A 358 24.51 1.38 -9.46
C PHE A 358 25.10 2.74 -9.80
N LYS A 359 24.68 3.30 -10.94
CA LYS A 359 25.06 4.63 -11.41
C LYS A 359 23.87 5.56 -11.32
N TYR A 360 24.09 6.77 -10.80
CA TYR A 360 23.07 7.79 -10.69
C TYR A 360 22.54 8.21 -12.07
N VAL A 361 21.21 8.29 -12.20
CA VAL A 361 20.51 8.71 -13.43
C VAL A 361 19.93 10.11 -13.26
N GLY A 362 19.17 10.34 -12.21
CA GLY A 362 18.53 11.63 -11.94
C GLY A 362 17.33 11.51 -11.00
N CYS A 363 16.64 12.62 -10.76
CA CYS A 363 15.39 12.66 -10.01
C CYS A 363 14.21 12.53 -10.97
N VAL A 364 13.47 11.43 -10.84
CA VAL A 364 12.37 11.05 -11.75
C VAL A 364 11.00 11.47 -11.25
N LEU A 365 10.86 11.76 -9.96
CA LEU A 365 9.60 12.18 -9.37
C LEU A 365 9.85 13.28 -8.34
N LYS A 366 9.22 14.43 -8.50
CA LYS A 366 9.34 15.56 -7.57
C LYS A 366 8.53 15.29 -6.32
N ASN A 367 8.90 15.95 -5.21
CA ASN A 367 8.07 15.90 -4.00
C ASN A 367 6.62 16.30 -4.30
N PRO A 368 5.62 15.58 -3.74
CA PRO A 368 4.20 15.92 -3.90
C PRO A 368 3.87 17.39 -3.61
N GLY A 369 4.63 18.02 -2.73
CA GLY A 369 4.49 19.45 -2.43
C GLY A 369 4.66 20.36 -3.64
N THR A 370 5.43 19.96 -4.63
CA THR A 370 5.60 20.70 -5.91
C THR A 370 4.27 20.84 -6.67
N TYR A 371 3.41 19.84 -6.58
CA TYR A 371 2.14 19.79 -7.34
C TYR A 371 0.94 20.21 -6.49
N PHE A 372 0.99 19.93 -5.19
CA PHE A 372 -0.16 20.09 -4.30
C PHE A 372 0.00 21.24 -3.27
N GLY A 373 1.17 21.90 -3.24
CA GLY A 373 1.43 23.02 -2.33
C GLY A 373 1.65 22.60 -0.86
N VAL A 374 1.69 21.31 -0.56
CA VAL A 374 1.91 20.78 0.78
C VAL A 374 3.12 19.83 0.74
N THR A 375 4.27 20.36 1.12
CA THR A 375 5.51 19.59 1.22
C THR A 375 5.49 18.72 2.49
N GLY A 376 5.96 17.51 2.39
CA GLY A 376 6.07 16.57 3.50
C GLY A 376 7.00 15.42 3.20
N ASN A 377 7.10 14.50 4.14
CA ASN A 377 7.74 13.21 3.96
C ASN A 377 7.36 12.62 2.59
N ASN A 378 8.31 12.03 1.89
CA ASN A 378 8.12 11.48 0.56
C ASN A 378 8.51 10.00 0.56
N HIS A 379 7.61 9.17 0.06
CA HIS A 379 7.82 7.74 -0.05
C HIS A 379 7.05 7.21 -1.27
N HIS A 380 7.67 6.29 -2.02
CA HIS A 380 7.15 5.83 -3.31
C HIS A 380 7.29 4.33 -3.51
N CYS A 381 6.59 3.83 -4.52
CA CYS A 381 6.84 2.54 -5.15
C CYS A 381 6.51 2.64 -6.64
N PHE A 382 7.37 2.09 -7.49
CA PHE A 382 7.05 1.95 -8.90
C PHE A 382 6.60 0.52 -9.18
N THR A 383 5.53 0.37 -9.98
CA THR A 383 4.96 -0.94 -10.29
C THR A 383 4.51 -1.00 -11.74
N GLN A 384 4.89 -2.07 -12.43
CA GLN A 384 4.42 -2.35 -13.78
C GLN A 384 3.05 -3.02 -13.72
N PHE A 385 2.12 -2.55 -14.55
CA PHE A 385 0.81 -3.16 -14.72
C PHE A 385 0.26 -2.87 -16.11
N ASN A 386 -0.23 -3.90 -16.81
CA ASN A 386 -0.79 -3.79 -18.16
C ASN A 386 0.10 -3.00 -19.14
N GLY A 387 1.42 -3.27 -19.11
CA GLY A 387 2.40 -2.66 -20.01
C GLY A 387 2.74 -1.20 -19.70
N LYS A 388 2.29 -0.66 -18.59
CA LYS A 388 2.59 0.68 -18.11
C LYS A 388 3.31 0.65 -16.77
N LEU A 389 4.03 1.71 -16.45
CA LEU A 389 4.65 1.92 -15.15
C LEU A 389 3.85 2.95 -14.35
N TYR A 390 3.61 2.66 -13.09
CA TYR A 390 2.86 3.51 -12.18
C TYR A 390 3.71 3.88 -10.97
N ALA A 391 3.58 5.13 -10.52
CA ALA A 391 4.12 5.62 -9.27
C ALA A 391 3.01 5.65 -8.22
N PHE A 392 3.15 4.84 -7.19
CA PHE A 392 2.42 4.97 -5.94
C PHE A 392 3.24 5.84 -5.00
N TYR A 393 2.61 6.77 -4.34
CA TYR A 393 3.26 7.68 -3.41
C TYR A 393 2.26 8.17 -2.38
N HIS A 394 2.73 8.75 -1.30
CA HIS A 394 1.82 9.37 -0.34
C HIS A 394 1.92 10.91 -0.34
N THR A 395 0.87 11.54 0.15
CA THR A 395 0.84 12.98 0.42
C THR A 395 -0.01 13.27 1.65
N LYS A 396 0.28 14.36 2.33
CA LYS A 396 -0.52 14.88 3.45
C LYS A 396 -1.51 15.97 3.04
N LYS A 397 -1.69 16.19 1.74
CA LYS A 397 -2.56 17.25 1.23
C LYS A 397 -4.00 17.17 1.75
N ASP A 398 -4.60 15.98 1.63
CA ASP A 398 -6.01 15.82 1.98
C ASP A 398 -6.21 15.85 3.50
N THR A 399 -5.30 15.26 4.25
CA THR A 399 -5.36 15.21 5.71
C THR A 399 -5.23 16.61 6.32
N ILE A 400 -4.30 17.43 5.82
CA ILE A 400 -4.17 18.84 6.26
C ILE A 400 -5.43 19.63 5.90
N ALA A 401 -6.02 19.41 4.71
CA ALA A 401 -7.22 20.11 4.29
C ALA A 401 -8.43 19.85 5.22
N VAL A 402 -8.48 18.67 5.84
CA VAL A 402 -9.53 18.35 6.84
C VAL A 402 -9.12 18.70 8.28
N GLY A 403 -7.96 19.29 8.49
CA GLY A 403 -7.53 19.82 9.79
C GLY A 403 -6.77 18.85 10.68
N THR A 404 -6.18 17.77 10.12
CA THR A 404 -5.27 16.95 10.91
C THR A 404 -4.01 17.71 11.28
N LYS A 405 -3.35 17.29 12.34
CA LYS A 405 -1.99 17.69 12.65
C LYS A 405 -1.01 17.11 11.62
N GLN A 406 0.28 17.31 11.82
CA GLN A 406 1.29 17.00 10.82
C GLN A 406 1.48 15.51 10.58
N ASP A 407 1.88 15.18 9.36
CA ASP A 407 2.42 13.90 8.92
C ASP A 407 1.44 12.69 8.90
N TYR A 408 0.15 12.96 8.82
CA TYR A 408 -0.84 11.97 8.43
C TYR A 408 -1.01 11.98 6.90
N ARG A 409 -1.04 10.82 6.29
CA ARG A 409 -0.83 10.67 4.84
C ARG A 409 -1.92 9.83 4.18
N THR A 410 -2.16 10.10 2.90
CA THR A 410 -3.01 9.30 2.03
C THR A 410 -2.22 8.86 0.80
N THR A 411 -2.51 7.66 0.31
CA THR A 411 -1.84 7.09 -0.86
C THR A 411 -2.48 7.57 -2.16
N TYR A 412 -1.63 7.95 -3.10
CA TYR A 412 -1.95 8.39 -4.45
C TYR A 412 -1.29 7.46 -5.46
N VAL A 413 -1.81 7.45 -6.69
CA VAL A 413 -1.19 6.77 -7.84
C VAL A 413 -1.30 7.64 -9.09
N ASN A 414 -0.22 7.66 -9.88
CA ASN A 414 -0.21 8.23 -11.22
C ASN A 414 0.57 7.31 -12.17
N GLU A 415 0.23 7.35 -13.45
CA GLU A 415 1.07 6.75 -14.48
C GLU A 415 2.41 7.49 -14.51
N LEU A 416 3.51 6.74 -14.50
CA LEU A 416 4.87 7.25 -14.57
C LEU A 416 5.31 7.23 -16.03
N ASN A 417 5.71 8.37 -16.56
CA ASN A 417 6.17 8.47 -17.92
C ASN A 417 7.58 7.86 -18.05
N LEU A 418 7.74 6.96 -19.00
CA LEU A 418 9.04 6.54 -19.48
C LEU A 418 9.48 7.44 -20.63
N GLY A 419 10.78 7.66 -20.76
CA GLY A 419 11.37 8.41 -21.85
C GLY A 419 11.46 7.59 -23.13
N ASP A 420 12.04 8.22 -24.17
CA ASP A 420 12.19 7.62 -25.51
C ASP A 420 13.04 6.35 -25.51
N ASN A 421 13.90 6.18 -24.51
CA ASN A 421 14.74 4.98 -24.36
C ASN A 421 13.98 3.79 -23.73
N GLY A 422 12.71 3.96 -23.37
CA GLY A 422 11.90 2.93 -22.69
C GLY A 422 12.23 2.76 -21.21
N ASP A 423 13.02 3.68 -20.65
CA ASP A 423 13.36 3.81 -19.24
C ASP A 423 13.05 5.24 -18.74
N PHE A 424 13.71 5.71 -17.69
CA PHE A 424 13.47 7.04 -17.12
C PHE A 424 14.09 8.19 -17.95
N THR A 425 14.76 7.90 -19.09
CA THR A 425 15.48 8.89 -19.87
C THR A 425 14.96 9.06 -21.29
N ASN A 426 15.00 10.30 -21.78
CA ASN A 426 14.75 10.64 -23.17
C ASN A 426 16.00 10.43 -24.04
N ALA A 427 15.84 10.45 -25.34
CA ALA A 427 16.93 10.27 -26.33
C ALA A 427 18.04 11.32 -26.17
N ASP A 428 17.74 12.50 -25.66
CA ASP A 428 18.69 13.58 -25.38
C ASP A 428 19.36 13.47 -24.00
N GLY A 429 19.06 12.42 -23.24
CA GLY A 429 19.58 12.18 -21.91
C GLY A 429 18.86 12.92 -20.79
N THR A 430 17.82 13.68 -21.07
CA THR A 430 17.00 14.31 -20.03
C THR A 430 16.08 13.28 -19.36
N ILE A 431 15.64 13.58 -18.12
CA ILE A 431 14.69 12.75 -17.39
C ILE A 431 13.28 12.98 -17.95
N ALA A 432 12.53 11.88 -18.16
CA ALA A 432 11.13 11.95 -18.51
C ALA A 432 10.32 12.61 -17.37
N ASP A 433 9.55 13.65 -17.68
CA ASP A 433 8.77 14.38 -16.67
C ASP A 433 7.45 13.66 -16.36
N THR A 434 7.25 13.33 -15.10
CA THR A 434 5.98 12.79 -14.59
C THR A 434 5.29 13.82 -13.71
N LYS A 435 4.03 14.10 -14.00
CA LYS A 435 3.20 15.02 -13.22
C LYS A 435 2.26 14.27 -12.30
N MET A 436 2.39 14.52 -11.01
CA MET A 436 1.40 14.06 -10.04
C MET A 436 0.12 14.88 -10.16
N THR A 437 -1.02 14.20 -10.18
CA THR A 437 -2.33 14.84 -10.30
C THR A 437 -3.34 14.27 -9.31
N LYS A 438 -4.30 15.07 -8.92
CA LYS A 438 -5.41 14.60 -8.08
C LYS A 438 -6.36 13.66 -8.84
N THR A 439 -6.44 13.79 -10.14
CA THR A 439 -7.21 12.89 -11.01
C THR A 439 -6.58 11.50 -11.11
N GLY A 440 -5.27 11.38 -10.86
CA GLY A 440 -4.59 10.10 -10.82
C GLY A 440 -4.69 9.33 -12.14
N VAL A 441 -5.01 8.04 -12.05
CA VAL A 441 -5.31 7.17 -13.19
C VAL A 441 -6.78 7.29 -13.53
N SER A 442 -7.12 7.54 -14.78
CA SER A 442 -8.51 7.74 -15.22
C SER A 442 -9.20 6.43 -15.62
N SER A 443 -8.49 5.48 -16.21
CA SER A 443 -8.89 4.11 -16.51
C SER A 443 -7.78 3.41 -17.29
N ILE A 444 -7.58 2.11 -17.12
CA ILE A 444 -6.66 1.31 -17.94
C ILE A 444 -7.35 0.38 -18.92
N GLY A 445 -8.64 0.42 -19.02
CA GLY A 445 -9.38 -0.35 -20.02
C GLY A 445 -10.86 -0.34 -19.81
N THR A 446 -11.58 -0.77 -20.82
CA THR A 446 -12.99 -1.10 -20.73
C THR A 446 -13.11 -2.62 -20.61
N ILE A 447 -13.87 -3.07 -19.61
CA ILE A 447 -14.28 -4.47 -19.54
C ILE A 447 -15.21 -4.73 -20.73
N ASN A 448 -14.90 -5.74 -21.54
CA ASN A 448 -15.81 -6.14 -22.63
C ASN A 448 -16.99 -6.92 -22.01
N PRO A 449 -18.22 -6.37 -22.01
CA PRO A 449 -19.35 -7.06 -21.39
C PRO A 449 -19.81 -8.31 -22.16
N TYR A 450 -19.24 -8.57 -23.34
CA TYR A 450 -19.54 -9.74 -24.18
C TYR A 450 -18.53 -10.87 -24.01
N GLU A 451 -17.53 -10.71 -23.14
CA GLU A 451 -16.60 -11.75 -22.75
C GLU A 451 -16.91 -12.22 -21.32
N THR A 452 -16.46 -13.41 -20.95
CA THR A 452 -16.56 -13.84 -19.58
C THR A 452 -15.72 -12.92 -18.71
N VAL A 453 -16.38 -12.21 -17.79
CA VAL A 453 -15.74 -11.34 -16.83
C VAL A 453 -15.86 -11.99 -15.47
N GLU A 454 -14.72 -12.40 -14.92
CA GLU A 454 -14.67 -12.93 -13.56
C GLU A 454 -15.11 -11.85 -12.57
N ALA A 455 -15.97 -12.21 -11.62
CA ALA A 455 -16.55 -11.27 -10.65
C ALA A 455 -15.47 -10.51 -9.85
N GLU A 456 -14.32 -11.14 -9.65
CA GLU A 456 -13.16 -10.59 -8.98
C GLU A 456 -12.48 -9.45 -9.74
N THR A 457 -12.77 -9.29 -11.04
CA THR A 457 -12.24 -8.16 -11.82
C THR A 457 -12.98 -6.86 -11.59
N PHE A 458 -14.17 -6.91 -11.00
CA PHE A 458 -14.92 -5.73 -10.59
C PHE A 458 -14.48 -5.28 -9.21
N ALA A 459 -13.70 -4.23 -9.14
CA ALA A 459 -13.25 -3.71 -7.84
C ALA A 459 -14.22 -2.71 -7.20
N MET A 460 -14.96 -1.93 -7.92
CA MET A 460 -16.16 -1.14 -7.61
C MET A 460 -16.48 -0.27 -8.83
N ALA A 461 -17.66 -0.44 -9.40
CA ALA A 461 -18.25 0.59 -10.24
C ALA A 461 -19.04 1.56 -9.35
N ASP A 462 -19.34 2.74 -9.83
CA ASP A 462 -20.10 3.77 -9.09
C ASP A 462 -21.45 3.27 -8.52
N THR A 463 -21.90 2.11 -8.94
CA THR A 463 -23.21 1.54 -8.64
C THR A 463 -23.19 0.05 -8.31
N VAL A 464 -22.06 -0.63 -8.35
CA VAL A 464 -21.97 -2.07 -8.06
C VAL A 464 -20.77 -2.34 -7.17
N GLY A 465 -21.01 -2.82 -5.96
CA GLY A 465 -19.97 -3.37 -5.09
C GLY A 465 -19.91 -4.90 -5.26
N THR A 466 -18.71 -5.43 -5.55
CA THR A 466 -18.50 -6.87 -5.54
C THR A 466 -17.93 -7.31 -4.22
N VAL A 467 -18.52 -8.33 -3.61
CA VAL A 467 -17.91 -9.06 -2.51
C VAL A 467 -17.10 -10.18 -3.13
N ILE A 468 -15.78 -10.15 -2.96
CA ILE A 468 -14.92 -11.25 -3.38
C ILE A 468 -15.12 -12.39 -2.38
N ASN A 469 -15.87 -13.40 -2.79
CA ASN A 469 -15.91 -14.66 -2.06
C ASN A 469 -14.85 -15.58 -2.66
N ASN A 470 -13.80 -15.89 -1.91
CA ASN A 470 -12.65 -16.68 -2.36
C ASN A 470 -12.92 -18.17 -2.59
N GLU A 471 -14.15 -18.64 -2.53
CA GLU A 471 -14.45 -20.05 -2.75
C GLU A 471 -15.61 -20.21 -3.75
N LYS A 472 -15.22 -20.48 -4.98
CA LYS A 472 -16.03 -21.07 -6.05
C LYS A 472 -17.34 -20.35 -6.39
N ALA A 473 -17.28 -19.46 -7.36
CA ALA A 473 -18.38 -19.34 -8.28
C ALA A 473 -18.31 -20.50 -9.28
#